data_547f57bef8c257befffd623c6707e3f2
#
_entry.id   547f57bef8c257befffd623c6707e3f2
#
_cell.length_a   1.000
_cell.length_b   1.000
_cell.length_c   1.000
_cell.angle_alpha   90.00
_cell.angle_beta   90.00
_cell.angle_gamma   90.00
#
_symmetry.space_group_name_H-M   'P 1'
#
loop_
_entity.id
_entity.type
_entity.pdbx_description
1 polymer ?
#
loop_
_entity_poly.entity_id
_entity_poly.type
_entity_poly.pdbx_seq_one_letter_code
_entity_poly.pdbx_strand_id
1 'polypeptide(L)'
;MITGLLAAWREVRVIVLGLLGLTILLWLKQRRLALISAGLLGWVIAFFRDPDRSPVSSSPEVILAPADGRVMEIDREEEPHFIRGPARRITIFLSLFDVHVQRSPYAGEVQYLHYQPGRFVPAYRHDAHSNEANMIGLKTSHGPMLIKQIAGILARRIVCWAESGDQLAAGQRLGLIRFGSRVDLLLPPDVDLEVKIGQQVYGGETIVARWH
;
A
#
# COMPACT_ATOMS: atom_id res chain seq x y z
N MET A 1 -14.23 -8.85 9.85
CA MET A 1 -14.41 -8.81 8.37
C MET A 1 -15.06 -7.51 7.85
N ILE A 2 -16.03 -6.93 8.55
CA ILE A 2 -16.73 -5.67 8.16
C ILE A 2 -15.87 -4.42 8.39
N THR A 3 -14.89 -4.46 9.28
CA THR A 3 -14.07 -3.32 9.71
C THR A 3 -13.16 -2.73 8.63
N GLY A 4 -12.64 -3.53 7.69
CA GLY A 4 -11.70 -3.05 6.67
C GLY A 4 -12.36 -2.25 5.53
N LEU A 5 -13.49 -2.72 5.01
CA LEU A 5 -14.26 -1.99 3.98
C LEU A 5 -14.74 -0.63 4.51
N LEU A 6 -15.08 -0.57 5.80
CA LEU A 6 -15.46 0.65 6.49
C LEU A 6 -14.27 1.61 6.69
N ALA A 7 -13.04 1.11 6.80
CA ALA A 7 -11.85 1.95 6.98
C ALA A 7 -11.52 2.72 5.70
N ALA A 8 -11.43 2.06 4.55
CA ALA A 8 -11.24 2.72 3.26
C ALA A 8 -12.39 3.68 2.94
N TRP A 9 -13.65 3.28 3.22
CA TRP A 9 -14.83 4.11 3.05
C TRP A 9 -14.79 5.38 3.91
N ARG A 10 -14.35 5.31 5.16
CA ARG A 10 -14.22 6.48 6.04
C ARG A 10 -13.33 7.55 5.43
N GLU A 11 -12.28 7.16 4.71
CA GLU A 11 -11.31 8.07 4.12
C GLU A 11 -11.86 8.80 2.87
N VAL A 12 -12.87 8.26 2.21
CA VAL A 12 -13.38 8.78 0.93
C VAL A 12 -14.82 9.26 0.97
N ARG A 13 -15.60 8.87 1.98
CA ARG A 13 -17.05 9.15 2.06
C ARG A 13 -17.43 10.61 1.84
N VAL A 14 -16.65 11.55 2.39
CA VAL A 14 -16.94 12.98 2.25
C VAL A 14 -16.80 13.41 0.78
N ILE A 15 -15.78 12.93 0.09
CA ILE A 15 -15.54 13.20 -1.34
C ILE A 15 -16.66 12.59 -2.19
N VAL A 16 -17.02 11.32 -1.91
CA VAL A 16 -18.08 10.60 -2.64
C VAL A 16 -19.44 11.28 -2.44
N LEU A 17 -19.80 11.61 -1.20
CA LEU A 17 -21.07 12.28 -0.92
C LEU A 17 -21.13 13.69 -1.51
N GLY A 18 -20.01 14.44 -1.47
CA GLY A 18 -19.91 15.77 -2.09
C GLY A 18 -20.06 15.70 -3.61
N LEU A 19 -19.37 14.76 -4.28
CA LEU A 19 -19.48 14.55 -5.73
C LEU A 19 -20.89 14.06 -6.13
N LEU A 20 -21.49 13.19 -5.33
CA LEU A 20 -22.87 12.73 -5.56
C LEU A 20 -23.85 13.88 -5.48
N GLY A 21 -23.79 14.71 -4.43
CA GLY A 21 -24.64 15.91 -4.30
C GLY A 21 -24.43 16.90 -5.44
N LEU A 22 -23.17 17.14 -5.83
CA LEU A 22 -22.84 17.98 -6.98
C LEU A 22 -23.43 17.42 -8.28
N THR A 23 -23.30 16.11 -8.51
CA THR A 23 -23.84 15.43 -9.68
C THR A 23 -25.35 15.60 -9.77
N ILE A 24 -26.08 15.40 -8.66
CA ILE A 24 -27.54 15.58 -8.59
C ILE A 24 -27.92 17.03 -8.89
N LEU A 25 -27.22 18.00 -8.28
CA LEU A 25 -27.48 19.43 -8.50
C LEU A 25 -27.27 19.84 -9.98
N LEU A 26 -26.16 19.36 -10.56
CA LEU A 26 -25.84 19.61 -11.96
C LEU A 26 -26.84 18.93 -12.91
N TRP A 27 -27.37 17.76 -12.57
CA TRP A 27 -28.37 17.05 -13.36
C TRP A 27 -29.64 17.89 -13.56
N LEU A 28 -30.03 18.65 -12.53
CA LEU A 28 -31.20 19.54 -12.58
C LEU A 28 -30.98 20.79 -13.43
N LYS A 29 -29.72 21.23 -13.60
CA LYS A 29 -29.40 22.50 -14.26
C LYS A 29 -28.63 22.32 -15.58
N GLN A 30 -27.65 21.44 -15.61
CA GLN A 30 -26.69 21.32 -16.72
C GLN A 30 -26.25 19.85 -16.93
N ARG A 31 -27.04 19.06 -17.64
CA ARG A 31 -26.85 17.62 -17.83
C ARG A 31 -25.43 17.24 -18.33
N ARG A 32 -24.81 18.06 -19.18
CA ARG A 32 -23.44 17.79 -19.70
C ARG A 32 -22.40 17.80 -18.55
N LEU A 33 -22.48 18.77 -17.68
CA LEU A 33 -21.59 18.86 -16.51
C LEU A 33 -21.88 17.75 -15.48
N ALA A 34 -23.14 17.36 -15.36
CA ALA A 34 -23.52 16.22 -14.51
C ALA A 34 -22.85 14.90 -14.98
N LEU A 35 -22.74 14.66 -16.27
CA LEU A 35 -22.06 13.48 -16.80
C LEU A 35 -20.56 13.48 -16.47
N ILE A 36 -19.90 14.65 -16.54
CA ILE A 36 -18.49 14.79 -16.15
C ILE A 36 -18.34 14.50 -14.66
N SER A 37 -19.20 15.09 -13.82
CA SER A 37 -19.19 14.87 -12.37
C SER A 37 -19.47 13.40 -12.01
N ALA A 38 -20.40 12.74 -12.73
CA ALA A 38 -20.68 11.31 -12.55
C ALA A 38 -19.48 10.44 -12.93
N GLY A 39 -18.79 10.77 -14.03
CA GLY A 39 -17.56 10.10 -14.45
C GLY A 39 -16.45 10.21 -13.38
N LEU A 40 -16.27 11.42 -12.82
CA LEU A 40 -15.32 11.64 -11.73
C LEU A 40 -15.71 10.86 -10.46
N LEU A 41 -16.99 10.84 -10.10
CA LEU A 41 -17.50 10.04 -9.00
C LEU A 41 -17.21 8.55 -9.18
N GLY A 42 -17.51 8.02 -10.37
CA GLY A 42 -17.20 6.62 -10.71
C GLY A 42 -15.72 6.31 -10.62
N TRP A 43 -14.87 7.22 -11.10
CA TRP A 43 -13.41 7.06 -10.99
C TRP A 43 -12.93 7.08 -9.53
N VAL A 44 -13.44 7.98 -8.69
CA VAL A 44 -13.10 8.02 -7.25
C VAL A 44 -13.50 6.72 -6.57
N ILE A 45 -14.70 6.20 -6.83
CA ILE A 45 -15.16 4.93 -6.26
C ILE A 45 -14.25 3.77 -6.73
N ALA A 46 -13.90 3.73 -8.00
CA ALA A 46 -13.01 2.71 -8.56
C ALA A 46 -11.59 2.80 -7.97
N PHE A 47 -11.09 4.01 -7.76
CA PHE A 47 -9.75 4.23 -7.17
C PHE A 47 -9.67 3.72 -5.73
N PHE A 48 -10.68 3.98 -4.91
CA PHE A 48 -10.72 3.57 -3.50
C PHE A 48 -11.33 2.17 -3.30
N ARG A 49 -11.41 1.36 -4.37
CA ARG A 49 -11.87 -0.02 -4.25
C ARG A 49 -10.94 -0.83 -3.33
N ASP A 50 -11.50 -1.69 -2.55
CA ASP A 50 -10.78 -2.60 -1.65
C ASP A 50 -11.38 -4.01 -1.80
N PRO A 51 -10.94 -4.77 -2.81
CA PRO A 51 -11.44 -6.11 -3.04
C PRO A 51 -11.06 -7.04 -1.89
N ASP A 52 -11.95 -7.96 -1.53
CA ASP A 52 -11.61 -9.03 -0.61
C ASP A 52 -10.60 -9.97 -1.30
N ARG A 53 -9.57 -10.33 -0.56
CA ARG A 53 -8.47 -11.16 -1.03
C ARG A 53 -8.15 -12.25 -0.02
N SER A 54 -7.81 -13.40 -0.56
CA SER A 54 -7.31 -14.52 0.23
C SER A 54 -5.88 -14.83 -0.21
N PRO A 55 -4.95 -15.07 0.72
CA PRO A 55 -3.60 -15.51 0.38
C PRO A 55 -3.64 -16.74 -0.53
N VAL A 56 -2.81 -16.75 -1.57
CA VAL A 56 -2.69 -17.87 -2.52
C VAL A 56 -2.18 -19.14 -1.81
N SER A 57 -1.46 -18.98 -0.72
CA SER A 57 -0.94 -20.06 0.10
C SER A 57 -1.00 -19.72 1.57
N SER A 58 -1.32 -20.71 2.39
CA SER A 58 -1.23 -20.64 3.86
C SER A 58 0.08 -21.21 4.40
N SER A 59 1.05 -21.53 3.53
CA SER A 59 2.37 -22.00 3.97
C SER A 59 3.07 -20.94 4.80
N PRO A 60 3.66 -21.31 5.95
CA PRO A 60 4.37 -20.38 6.82
C PRO A 60 5.67 -19.82 6.19
N GLU A 61 6.09 -20.34 5.06
CA GLU A 61 7.30 -19.87 4.37
C GLU A 61 7.01 -18.71 3.40
N VAL A 62 5.74 -18.47 3.07
CA VAL A 62 5.35 -17.54 2.01
C VAL A 62 5.28 -16.11 2.48
N ILE A 63 5.97 -15.22 1.76
CA ILE A 63 5.90 -13.77 1.93
C ILE A 63 5.11 -13.18 0.76
N LEU A 64 4.05 -12.43 1.07
CA LEU A 64 3.13 -11.85 0.10
C LEU A 64 3.54 -10.43 -0.30
N ALA A 65 3.09 -9.97 -1.46
CA ALA A 65 3.22 -8.59 -1.84
C ALA A 65 2.44 -7.69 -0.86
N PRO A 66 3.03 -6.58 -0.36
CA PRO A 66 2.35 -5.64 0.53
C PRO A 66 1.38 -4.70 -0.21
N ALA A 67 1.46 -4.62 -1.53
CA ALA A 67 0.67 -3.70 -2.35
C ALA A 67 0.45 -4.24 -3.76
N ASP A 68 -0.57 -3.69 -4.44
CA ASP A 68 -0.71 -3.84 -5.90
C ASP A 68 0.28 -2.92 -6.60
N GLY A 69 0.73 -3.35 -7.76
CA GLY A 69 1.56 -2.52 -8.61
C GLY A 69 2.62 -3.30 -9.36
N ARG A 70 3.57 -2.56 -9.90
CA ARG A 70 4.67 -3.13 -10.66
C ARG A 70 5.96 -3.09 -9.86
N VAL A 71 6.68 -4.20 -9.81
CA VAL A 71 8.03 -4.26 -9.21
C VAL A 71 8.96 -3.40 -10.06
N MET A 72 9.52 -2.35 -9.47
CA MET A 72 10.42 -1.42 -10.17
C MET A 72 11.89 -1.72 -9.93
N GLU A 73 12.22 -2.04 -8.68
CA GLU A 73 13.60 -2.25 -8.25
C GLU A 73 13.65 -3.45 -7.29
N ILE A 74 14.75 -4.18 -7.36
CA ILE A 74 15.13 -5.21 -6.40
C ILE A 74 16.61 -4.99 -6.12
N ASP A 75 16.93 -4.60 -4.90
CA ASP A 75 18.30 -4.26 -4.51
C ASP A 75 18.60 -4.66 -3.05
N ARG A 76 19.73 -4.20 -2.54
CA ARG A 76 20.14 -4.37 -1.15
C ARG A 76 20.41 -3.01 -0.55
N GLU A 77 19.95 -2.80 0.69
CA GLU A 77 20.27 -1.61 1.47
C GLU A 77 20.56 -1.98 2.92
N GLU A 78 21.28 -1.11 3.63
CA GLU A 78 21.39 -1.19 5.09
C GLU A 78 20.16 -0.55 5.72
N GLU A 79 19.47 -1.28 6.58
CA GLU A 79 18.34 -0.76 7.34
C GLU A 79 18.73 -0.64 8.84
N PRO A 80 19.02 0.61 9.33
CA PRO A 80 19.64 0.81 10.63
C PRO A 80 18.66 0.82 11.81
N HIS A 81 17.33 0.96 11.57
CA HIS A 81 16.38 1.30 12.62
C HIS A 81 15.68 0.08 13.22
N PHE A 82 15.22 -0.83 12.39
CA PHE A 82 14.41 -1.97 12.80
C PHE A 82 15.05 -3.33 12.46
N ILE A 83 15.46 -3.53 11.18
CA ILE A 83 16.19 -4.75 10.78
C ILE A 83 17.61 -4.75 11.35
N ARG A 84 18.23 -3.56 11.40
CA ARG A 84 19.58 -3.31 11.97
C ARG A 84 20.67 -4.09 11.27
N GLY A 85 20.64 -4.08 9.95
CA GLY A 85 21.61 -4.76 9.12
C GLY A 85 21.21 -4.75 7.64
N PRO A 86 21.90 -5.58 6.83
CA PRO A 86 21.61 -5.69 5.41
C PRO A 86 20.21 -6.23 5.19
N ALA A 87 19.50 -5.62 4.24
CA ALA A 87 18.16 -6.01 3.84
C ALA A 87 18.05 -6.13 2.32
N ARG A 88 17.19 -7.03 1.85
CA ARG A 88 16.71 -7.07 0.47
C ARG A 88 15.50 -6.17 0.34
N ARG A 89 15.55 -5.21 -0.58
CA ARG A 89 14.45 -4.31 -0.87
C ARG A 89 13.75 -4.71 -2.16
N ILE A 90 12.42 -4.80 -2.10
CA ILE A 90 11.53 -4.92 -3.26
C ILE A 90 10.73 -3.63 -3.31
N THR A 91 10.90 -2.85 -4.38
CA THR A 91 10.16 -1.61 -4.62
C THR A 91 8.99 -1.86 -5.54
N ILE A 92 7.78 -1.53 -5.09
CA ILE A 92 6.53 -1.67 -5.83
C ILE A 92 5.93 -0.29 -6.09
N PHE A 93 5.73 0.05 -7.36
CA PHE A 93 5.07 1.29 -7.79
C PHE A 93 3.58 1.03 -8.02
N LEU A 94 2.74 1.84 -7.41
CA LEU A 94 1.29 1.81 -7.56
C LEU A 94 0.86 2.90 -8.54
N SER A 95 0.36 2.52 -9.69
CA SER A 95 -0.26 3.43 -10.65
C SER A 95 -1.65 3.87 -10.17
N LEU A 96 -2.23 4.90 -10.78
CA LEU A 96 -3.59 5.37 -10.45
C LEU A 96 -4.70 4.32 -10.67
N PHE A 97 -4.39 3.24 -11.38
CA PHE A 97 -5.34 2.16 -11.68
C PHE A 97 -5.21 0.96 -10.74
N ASP A 98 -4.15 0.90 -9.95
CA ASP A 98 -3.93 -0.17 -8.98
C ASP A 98 -4.79 0.02 -7.72
N VAL A 99 -4.94 -1.03 -6.91
CA VAL A 99 -5.56 -0.93 -5.58
C VAL A 99 -4.57 -0.28 -4.62
N HIS A 100 -5.02 0.76 -3.91
CA HIS A 100 -4.15 1.56 -3.04
C HIS A 100 -4.20 1.16 -1.56
N VAL A 101 -4.88 0.07 -1.24
CA VAL A 101 -4.86 -0.53 0.10
C VAL A 101 -3.65 -1.44 0.22
N GLN A 102 -2.79 -1.16 1.20
CA GLN A 102 -1.66 -2.02 1.54
C GLN A 102 -2.08 -3.11 2.52
N ARG A 103 -1.41 -4.25 2.42
CA ARG A 103 -1.67 -5.44 3.24
C ARG A 103 -0.39 -5.96 3.88
N SER A 104 -0.54 -6.62 5.02
CA SER A 104 0.59 -7.26 5.69
C SER A 104 1.17 -8.37 4.81
N PRO A 105 2.47 -8.34 4.51
CA PRO A 105 3.10 -9.38 3.70
C PRO A 105 3.22 -10.71 4.43
N TYR A 106 3.16 -10.70 5.76
CA TYR A 106 3.31 -11.87 6.61
C TYR A 106 2.59 -11.68 7.95
N ALA A 107 2.40 -12.76 8.68
CA ALA A 107 1.88 -12.69 10.04
C ALA A 107 2.97 -12.20 11.01
N GLY A 108 2.63 -11.25 11.88
CA GLY A 108 3.60 -10.72 12.84
C GLY A 108 3.05 -9.61 13.71
N GLU A 109 3.86 -9.22 14.67
CA GLU A 109 3.57 -8.13 15.60
C GLU A 109 4.15 -6.82 15.08
N VAL A 110 3.37 -5.75 15.11
CA VAL A 110 3.84 -4.40 14.79
C VAL A 110 4.69 -3.87 15.95
N GLN A 111 6.01 -3.87 15.78
CA GLN A 111 6.94 -3.40 16.82
C GLN A 111 7.60 -2.06 16.52
N TYR A 112 7.46 -1.57 15.28
CA TYR A 112 8.03 -0.29 14.87
C TYR A 112 7.06 0.47 13.98
N LEU A 113 6.76 1.70 14.38
CA LEU A 113 6.01 2.66 13.58
C LEU A 113 6.77 3.97 13.60
N HIS A 114 7.13 4.46 12.41
CA HIS A 114 7.82 5.74 12.28
C HIS A 114 7.34 6.50 11.07
N TYR A 115 6.78 7.68 11.32
CA TYR A 115 6.40 8.62 10.27
C TYR A 115 7.54 9.60 10.01
N GLN A 116 7.93 9.71 8.76
CA GLN A 116 8.97 10.62 8.28
C GLN A 116 8.34 11.68 7.38
N PRO A 117 8.30 12.96 7.80
CA PRO A 117 7.96 14.06 6.90
C PRO A 117 8.95 14.15 5.74
N GLY A 118 8.47 14.51 4.55
CA GLY A 118 9.32 14.54 3.38
C GLY A 118 8.76 15.37 2.25
N ARG A 119 9.37 15.19 1.07
CA ARG A 119 8.95 15.84 -0.17
C ARG A 119 7.80 15.09 -0.83
N PHE A 120 7.31 15.63 -1.95
CA PHE A 120 6.30 15.01 -2.80
C PHE A 120 6.77 15.05 -4.25
N VAL A 121 7.82 14.28 -4.56
CA VAL A 121 8.25 14.07 -5.95
C VAL A 121 7.55 12.82 -6.53
N PRO A 122 7.51 12.66 -7.87
CA PRO A 122 6.91 11.46 -8.46
C PRO A 122 7.53 10.17 -7.90
N ALA A 123 6.67 9.24 -7.43
CA ALA A 123 7.11 8.05 -6.70
C ALA A 123 8.00 7.07 -7.51
N TYR A 124 7.97 7.18 -8.84
CA TYR A 124 8.82 6.38 -9.75
C TYR A 124 10.25 6.93 -9.90
N ARG A 125 10.57 8.09 -9.32
CA ARG A 125 11.91 8.68 -9.41
C ARG A 125 12.83 8.11 -8.33
N HIS A 126 14.14 8.10 -8.60
CA HIS A 126 15.15 7.67 -7.62
C HIS A 126 15.16 8.55 -6.36
N ASP A 127 14.91 9.85 -6.48
CA ASP A 127 14.87 10.78 -5.35
C ASP A 127 13.57 10.67 -4.49
N ALA A 128 12.64 9.76 -4.84
CA ALA A 128 11.43 9.51 -4.07
C ALA A 128 11.69 8.93 -2.67
N HIS A 129 12.91 8.46 -2.36
CA HIS A 129 13.28 8.09 -0.98
C HIS A 129 13.26 9.27 0.00
N SER A 130 13.31 10.52 -0.51
CA SER A 130 13.15 11.74 0.29
C SER A 130 11.69 12.18 0.50
N ASN A 131 10.73 11.46 -0.07
CA ASN A 131 9.31 11.75 0.09
C ASN A 131 8.82 11.42 1.50
N GLU A 132 7.67 12.01 1.83
CA GLU A 132 6.91 11.62 3.01
C GLU A 132 6.71 10.10 3.03
N ALA A 133 7.07 9.49 4.16
CA ALA A 133 7.02 8.04 4.32
C ALA A 133 6.47 7.63 5.70
N ASN A 134 5.86 6.47 5.75
CA ASN A 134 5.50 5.79 6.98
C ASN A 134 6.10 4.39 6.99
N MET A 135 6.83 4.07 8.03
CA MET A 135 7.56 2.82 8.19
C MET A 135 6.84 1.94 9.20
N ILE A 136 6.55 0.70 8.81
CA ILE A 136 5.86 -0.29 9.63
C ILE A 136 6.77 -1.51 9.75
N GLY A 137 7.33 -1.73 10.94
CA GLY A 137 8.19 -2.87 11.23
C GLY A 137 7.41 -4.00 11.88
N LEU A 138 7.46 -5.17 11.26
CA LEU A 138 6.84 -6.39 11.75
C LEU A 138 7.91 -7.34 12.30
N LYS A 139 7.74 -7.75 13.55
CA LYS A 139 8.44 -8.90 14.11
C LYS A 139 7.67 -10.17 13.75
N THR A 140 8.30 -11.02 12.95
CA THR A 140 7.74 -12.30 12.55
C THR A 140 8.44 -13.47 13.25
N SER A 141 7.94 -14.68 13.05
CA SER A 141 8.58 -15.92 13.53
C SER A 141 9.94 -16.20 12.88
N HIS A 142 10.21 -15.63 11.70
CA HIS A 142 11.43 -15.85 10.93
C HIS A 142 12.41 -14.67 10.95
N GLY A 143 12.00 -13.54 11.50
CA GLY A 143 12.83 -12.35 11.60
C GLY A 143 12.07 -11.05 11.38
N PRO A 144 12.75 -9.91 11.46
CA PRO A 144 12.14 -8.61 11.23
C PRO A 144 11.91 -8.35 9.75
N MET A 145 10.82 -7.67 9.41
CA MET A 145 10.58 -7.10 8.08
C MET A 145 10.03 -5.69 8.18
N LEU A 146 10.31 -4.85 7.19
CA LEU A 146 9.90 -3.46 7.20
C LEU A 146 9.13 -3.12 5.93
N ILE A 147 7.96 -2.53 6.09
CA ILE A 147 7.15 -1.97 5.01
C ILE A 147 7.27 -0.46 5.06
N LYS A 148 7.70 0.18 3.96
CA LYS A 148 7.74 1.64 3.84
C LYS A 148 6.63 2.06 2.87
N GLN A 149 5.63 2.79 3.38
CA GLN A 149 4.63 3.48 2.57
C GLN A 149 5.20 4.83 2.17
N ILE A 150 5.35 5.11 0.88
CA ILE A 150 6.01 6.32 0.37
C ILE A 150 5.03 7.07 -0.51
N ALA A 151 4.76 8.34 -0.15
CA ALA A 151 3.88 9.22 -0.90
C ALA A 151 4.47 9.59 -2.26
N GLY A 152 3.61 9.80 -3.26
CA GLY A 152 3.98 10.37 -4.55
C GLY A 152 3.55 11.83 -4.67
N ILE A 153 3.70 12.41 -5.87
CA ILE A 153 3.43 13.84 -6.13
C ILE A 153 1.96 14.25 -5.87
N LEU A 154 1.03 13.36 -6.15
CA LEU A 154 -0.40 13.56 -5.93
C LEU A 154 -0.84 13.05 -4.54
N ALA A 155 -0.07 12.13 -3.97
CA ALA A 155 -0.32 11.56 -2.67
C ALA A 155 0.08 12.57 -1.60
N ARG A 156 -0.89 13.14 -0.93
CA ARG A 156 -0.64 14.06 0.19
C ARG A 156 -1.08 13.48 1.53
N ARG A 157 -1.37 12.18 1.57
CA ARG A 157 -1.77 11.51 2.81
C ARG A 157 -1.50 10.02 2.75
N ILE A 158 -0.70 9.57 3.69
CA ILE A 158 -0.54 8.18 4.05
C ILE A 158 -1.47 7.89 5.23
N VAL A 159 -2.25 6.84 5.14
CA VAL A 159 -3.12 6.36 6.22
C VAL A 159 -2.58 5.02 6.67
N CYS A 160 -2.21 4.93 7.93
CA CYS A 160 -1.84 3.69 8.60
C CYS A 160 -2.98 3.29 9.55
N TRP A 161 -3.45 2.05 9.46
CA TRP A 161 -4.46 1.51 10.36
C TRP A 161 -3.86 0.61 11.44
N ALA A 162 -2.59 0.23 11.26
CA ALA A 162 -1.87 -0.57 12.22
C ALA A 162 -1.36 0.30 13.38
N GLU A 163 -1.45 -0.22 14.59
CA GLU A 163 -0.93 0.39 15.81
C GLU A 163 0.20 -0.47 16.39
N SER A 164 1.05 0.14 17.21
CA SER A 164 2.13 -0.60 17.87
C SER A 164 1.56 -1.65 18.82
N GLY A 165 2.05 -2.89 18.72
CA GLY A 165 1.57 -4.05 19.46
C GLY A 165 0.50 -4.87 18.74
N ASP A 166 -0.03 -4.40 17.61
CA ASP A 166 -1.00 -5.16 16.82
C ASP A 166 -0.41 -6.48 16.32
N GLN A 167 -1.21 -7.55 16.44
CA GLN A 167 -0.93 -8.84 15.82
C GLN A 167 -1.64 -8.91 14.46
N LEU A 168 -0.87 -8.89 13.40
CA LEU A 168 -1.38 -8.91 12.05
C LEU A 168 -1.32 -10.32 11.44
N ALA A 169 -2.36 -10.70 10.73
CA ALA A 169 -2.33 -11.87 9.86
C ALA A 169 -1.75 -11.51 8.48
N ALA A 170 -1.18 -12.49 7.78
CA ALA A 170 -0.78 -12.32 6.38
C ALA A 170 -2.00 -11.90 5.52
N GLY A 171 -1.81 -10.93 4.63
CA GLY A 171 -2.87 -10.36 3.80
C GLY A 171 -3.82 -9.39 4.53
N GLN A 172 -3.69 -9.20 5.85
CA GLN A 172 -4.49 -8.23 6.60
C GLN A 172 -4.20 -6.80 6.14
N ARG A 173 -5.22 -5.97 6.07
CA ARG A 173 -5.13 -4.55 5.67
C ARG A 173 -4.26 -3.76 6.64
N LEU A 174 -3.27 -3.02 6.12
CA LEU A 174 -2.34 -2.19 6.89
C LEU A 174 -2.67 -0.71 6.85
N GLY A 175 -3.11 -0.25 5.69
CA GLY A 175 -3.32 1.17 5.43
C GLY A 175 -3.61 1.46 3.98
N LEU A 176 -3.60 2.73 3.62
CA LEU A 176 -3.72 3.15 2.24
C LEU A 176 -2.89 4.42 1.96
N ILE A 177 -2.43 4.59 0.72
CA ILE A 177 -1.80 5.82 0.25
C ILE A 177 -2.68 6.40 -0.86
N ARG A 178 -3.01 7.71 -0.77
CA ARG A 178 -3.86 8.34 -1.78
C ARG A 178 -3.03 8.78 -2.99
N PHE A 179 -3.43 8.38 -4.21
CA PHE A 179 -2.95 8.87 -5.51
C PHE A 179 -1.47 8.69 -5.83
N GLY A 180 -1.13 7.59 -6.52
CA GLY A 180 0.19 7.34 -7.10
C GLY A 180 1.30 7.29 -6.05
N SER A 181 1.76 6.12 -5.73
CA SER A 181 2.58 5.87 -4.55
C SER A 181 3.60 4.77 -4.80
N ARG A 182 4.46 4.57 -3.84
CA ARG A 182 5.45 3.50 -3.82
C ARG A 182 5.38 2.78 -2.47
N VAL A 183 5.56 1.48 -2.49
CA VAL A 183 5.74 0.67 -1.29
C VAL A 183 7.03 -0.10 -1.42
N ASP A 184 7.92 0.06 -0.44
CA ASP A 184 9.13 -0.73 -0.33
C ASP A 184 8.92 -1.81 0.74
N LEU A 185 9.23 -3.06 0.38
CA LEU A 185 9.30 -4.18 1.30
C LEU A 185 10.76 -4.53 1.53
N LEU A 186 11.21 -4.43 2.77
CA LEU A 186 12.55 -4.80 3.20
C LEU A 186 12.49 -6.09 3.99
N LEU A 187 13.30 -7.03 3.58
CA LEU A 187 13.39 -8.39 4.11
C LEU A 187 14.82 -8.69 4.55
N PRO A 188 15.04 -9.58 5.52
CA PRO A 188 16.37 -10.10 5.80
C PRO A 188 17.04 -10.66 4.55
N PRO A 189 18.38 -10.73 4.49
CA PRO A 189 19.09 -11.17 3.29
C PRO A 189 18.83 -12.64 2.91
N ASP A 190 18.45 -13.47 3.89
CA ASP A 190 18.29 -14.91 3.77
C ASP A 190 16.87 -15.31 3.35
N VAL A 191 16.37 -14.70 2.27
CA VAL A 191 15.08 -15.04 1.67
C VAL A 191 15.24 -15.34 0.19
N ASP A 192 14.45 -16.26 -0.34
CA ASP A 192 14.37 -16.53 -1.78
C ASP A 192 13.34 -15.62 -2.44
N LEU A 193 13.80 -14.75 -3.34
CA LEU A 193 12.91 -13.86 -4.08
C LEU A 193 12.24 -14.60 -5.23
N GLU A 194 10.91 -14.49 -5.35
CA GLU A 194 10.10 -15.13 -6.39
C GLU A 194 9.55 -14.12 -7.43
N VAL A 195 9.97 -12.85 -7.37
CA VAL A 195 9.51 -11.82 -8.31
C VAL A 195 10.66 -11.25 -9.12
N LYS A 196 10.31 -10.63 -10.25
CA LYS A 196 11.25 -9.99 -11.18
C LYS A 196 10.87 -8.52 -11.39
N ILE A 197 11.87 -7.69 -11.71
CA ILE A 197 11.65 -6.31 -12.14
C ILE A 197 10.71 -6.29 -13.35
N GLY A 198 9.71 -5.41 -13.33
CA GLY A 198 8.66 -5.28 -14.34
C GLY A 198 7.43 -6.18 -14.12
N GLN A 199 7.47 -7.10 -13.16
CA GLN A 199 6.34 -7.97 -12.85
C GLN A 199 5.21 -7.19 -12.17
N GLN A 200 3.95 -7.46 -12.60
CA GLN A 200 2.76 -7.00 -11.89
C GLN A 200 2.51 -7.90 -10.68
N VAL A 201 2.26 -7.31 -9.52
CA VAL A 201 1.96 -8.00 -8.27
C VAL A 201 0.66 -7.48 -7.66
N TYR A 202 0.04 -8.31 -6.83
CA TYR A 202 -1.23 -8.01 -6.15
C TYR A 202 -1.06 -8.19 -4.64
N GLY A 203 -1.31 -7.13 -3.89
CA GLY A 203 -1.13 -7.10 -2.44
C GLY A 203 -1.99 -8.12 -1.71
N GLY A 204 -1.36 -8.92 -0.86
CA GLY A 204 -2.01 -10.00 -0.11
C GLY A 204 -2.28 -11.28 -0.92
N GLU A 205 -1.88 -11.33 -2.21
CA GLU A 205 -2.08 -12.50 -3.08
C GLU A 205 -0.77 -13.00 -3.69
N THR A 206 -0.01 -12.13 -4.36
CA THR A 206 1.22 -12.54 -5.06
C THR A 206 2.32 -12.90 -4.06
N ILE A 207 2.93 -14.06 -4.23
CA ILE A 207 4.13 -14.46 -3.48
C ILE A 207 5.30 -13.65 -4.03
N VAL A 208 6.02 -12.94 -3.15
CA VAL A 208 7.19 -12.14 -3.54
C VAL A 208 8.51 -12.73 -3.06
N ALA A 209 8.45 -13.53 -2.01
CA ALA A 209 9.61 -14.24 -1.48
C ALA A 209 9.19 -15.45 -0.63
N ARG A 210 10.17 -16.29 -0.28
CA ARG A 210 10.03 -17.36 0.72
C ARG A 210 11.14 -17.29 1.75
N TRP A 211 10.78 -17.68 2.96
CA TRP A 211 11.77 -18.02 3.99
C TRP A 211 12.45 -19.36 3.65
N HIS A 212 13.72 -19.48 4.02
CA HIS A 212 14.45 -20.76 3.96
C HIS A 212 13.99 -21.71 5.05
#